data_acb797ac3cef3e1d326f41e4dbb0ce18
#
_entry.id   acb797ac3cef3e1d326f41e4dbb0ce18
#
_cell.length_a   1.000
_cell.length_b   1.000
_cell.length_c   1.000
_cell.angle_alpha   90.00
_cell.angle_beta   90.00
_cell.angle_gamma   90.00
#
_symmetry.space_group_name_H-M   'P 1'
#
loop_
_entity.id
_entity.type
_entity.pdbx_description
1 polymer ?
#
loop_
_entity_poly.entity_id
_entity_poly.type
_entity_poly.pdbx_seq_one_letter_code
_entity_poly.pdbx_strand_id
1 'polypeptide(L)'
;MSMVKKLLFFLLFLTVNLVNAQDPSGLTLSEARPFCSDSGAQFPNTHNGSNSLSGPVLVEETLPDFGCLFPQLRVNPTWYFLKIFTSGDLNLKLISYTSNDVRMDTDFIAWGPFSEDAFNEIINNGDGQELTGDTIIGCEKSTSQPFEEDIIINDAIVDEYYIVMITNYSGNEGYSTLEEQNPDDPNTGTTDCFVNDAPTITSTAVTTATEDIAYTYTITTEDVDGDVVTVSATGLPS
;
A
#
# COMPACT_ATOMS: atom_id res chain seq x y z
N MET A 1 49.37 33.52 36.28
CA MET A 1 47.97 33.17 36.59
C MET A 1 47.37 32.66 35.31
N SER A 2 47.38 31.33 35.14
CA SER A 2 46.92 30.66 33.89
C SER A 2 45.40 30.47 33.99
N MET A 3 44.66 31.15 33.15
CA MET A 3 43.22 30.86 32.99
C MET A 3 43.08 29.59 32.13
N VAL A 4 42.74 28.51 32.80
CA VAL A 4 42.28 27.30 32.11
C VAL A 4 40.86 27.58 31.58
N LYS A 5 40.73 27.93 30.31
CA LYS A 5 39.44 27.97 29.64
C LYS A 5 38.89 26.54 29.55
N LYS A 6 37.82 26.28 30.28
CA LYS A 6 37.05 25.03 30.12
C LYS A 6 36.43 25.03 28.75
N LEU A 7 36.94 24.19 27.86
CA LEU A 7 36.35 23.89 26.57
C LEU A 7 35.06 23.07 26.84
N LEU A 8 33.92 23.69 26.66
CA LEU A 8 32.63 23.00 26.73
C LEU A 8 32.40 22.34 25.35
N PHE A 9 32.66 21.04 25.28
CA PHE A 9 32.34 20.24 24.08
C PHE A 9 30.82 20.10 24.04
N PHE A 10 30.15 20.87 23.21
CA PHE A 10 28.75 20.63 22.85
C PHE A 10 28.74 19.52 21.79
N LEU A 11 28.39 18.32 22.20
CA LEU A 11 28.12 17.24 21.28
C LEU A 11 26.75 17.54 20.62
N LEU A 12 26.79 18.04 19.38
CA LEU A 12 25.59 18.31 18.61
C LEU A 12 24.98 16.96 18.18
N PHE A 13 23.95 16.52 18.88
CA PHE A 13 23.10 15.42 18.38
C PHE A 13 22.12 16.01 17.39
N LEU A 14 22.46 15.94 16.08
CA LEU A 14 21.52 16.16 15.02
C LEU A 14 20.60 14.92 14.95
N THR A 15 19.40 15.01 15.50
CA THR A 15 18.39 13.98 15.23
C THR A 15 17.73 14.33 13.90
N VAL A 16 18.11 13.60 12.87
CA VAL A 16 17.37 13.62 11.59
C VAL A 16 16.17 12.70 11.77
N ASN A 17 14.98 13.27 11.73
CA ASN A 17 13.78 12.47 11.65
C ASN A 17 13.55 12.19 10.16
N LEU A 18 13.83 10.97 9.74
CA LEU A 18 13.30 10.46 8.50
C LEU A 18 11.81 10.25 8.76
N VAL A 19 10.96 10.91 8.00
CA VAL A 19 9.55 10.57 7.96
C VAL A 19 9.52 9.25 7.21
N ASN A 20 9.42 8.14 7.94
CA ASN A 20 9.08 6.88 7.32
C ASN A 20 7.71 7.10 6.68
N ALA A 21 7.60 6.91 5.39
CA ALA A 21 6.30 6.66 4.79
C ALA A 21 5.76 5.45 5.56
N GLN A 22 4.69 5.64 6.30
CA GLN A 22 4.05 4.55 7.00
C GLN A 22 3.32 3.76 5.93
N ASP A 23 3.60 2.46 5.81
CA ASP A 23 2.84 1.60 4.90
C ASP A 23 1.36 1.87 5.09
N PRO A 24 0.60 2.15 4.02
CA PRO A 24 -0.81 2.43 4.12
C PRO A 24 -1.53 1.29 4.83
N SER A 25 -2.51 1.59 5.65
CA SER A 25 -3.17 0.56 6.48
C SER A 25 -4.09 -0.36 5.68
N GLY A 26 -4.59 0.12 4.54
CA GLY A 26 -5.64 -0.53 3.76
C GLY A 26 -7.03 -0.47 4.39
N LEU A 27 -7.18 0.25 5.52
CA LEU A 27 -8.47 0.33 6.23
C LEU A 27 -9.47 1.26 5.55
N THR A 28 -8.98 2.22 4.79
CA THR A 28 -9.77 3.18 4.03
C THR A 28 -9.28 3.24 2.59
N LEU A 29 -10.10 3.77 1.69
CA LEU A 29 -9.73 3.96 0.30
C LEU A 29 -8.49 4.86 0.15
N SER A 30 -8.38 5.92 0.94
CA SER A 30 -7.21 6.82 0.95
C SER A 30 -5.93 6.18 1.51
N GLU A 31 -6.03 5.00 2.09
CA GLU A 31 -4.92 4.20 2.60
C GLU A 31 -4.81 2.86 1.88
N ALA A 32 -5.28 2.80 0.62
CA ALA A 32 -5.17 1.61 -0.20
C ALA A 32 -3.71 1.18 -0.37
N ARG A 33 -3.46 -0.12 -0.29
CA ARG A 33 -2.12 -0.72 -0.38
C ARG A 33 -1.82 -1.19 -1.79
N PRO A 34 -0.56 -1.17 -2.23
CA PRO A 34 -0.19 -1.86 -3.45
C PRO A 34 -0.50 -3.36 -3.34
N PHE A 35 -1.01 -3.93 -4.43
CA PHE A 35 -1.35 -5.34 -4.58
C PHE A 35 -0.77 -5.83 -5.90
N CYS A 36 -0.06 -6.93 -5.89
CA CYS A 36 0.63 -7.41 -7.08
C CYS A 36 0.68 -8.94 -7.15
N SER A 37 0.93 -9.46 -8.34
CA SER A 37 0.98 -10.88 -8.63
C SER A 37 2.36 -11.51 -8.44
N ASP A 38 3.23 -10.92 -7.61
CA ASP A 38 4.53 -11.53 -7.34
C ASP A 38 4.39 -12.81 -6.51
N SER A 39 5.08 -13.86 -6.93
CA SER A 39 4.96 -15.18 -6.31
C SER A 39 5.45 -15.16 -4.86
N GLY A 40 4.53 -15.39 -3.93
CA GLY A 40 4.81 -15.46 -2.51
C GLY A 40 4.57 -14.16 -1.73
N ALA A 41 4.18 -13.06 -2.38
CA ALA A 41 3.76 -11.86 -1.67
C ALA A 41 2.49 -12.14 -0.86
N GLN A 42 2.49 -11.72 0.41
CA GLN A 42 1.37 -11.88 1.34
C GLN A 42 0.85 -10.50 1.74
N PHE A 43 -0.44 -10.28 1.52
CA PHE A 43 -1.10 -9.00 1.76
C PHE A 43 -2.06 -9.14 2.95
N PRO A 44 -1.80 -8.47 4.09
CA PRO A 44 -2.61 -8.62 5.29
C PRO A 44 -4.04 -8.18 5.08
N ASN A 45 -5.01 -9.00 5.49
CA ASN A 45 -6.43 -8.67 5.50
C ASN A 45 -6.85 -8.01 6.81
N THR A 46 -7.82 -7.10 6.75
CA THR A 46 -8.48 -6.61 7.97
C THR A 46 -9.32 -7.71 8.61
N HIS A 47 -9.45 -7.68 9.92
CA HIS A 47 -10.21 -8.68 10.68
C HIS A 47 -10.77 -8.10 11.98
N ASN A 48 -11.78 -8.74 12.54
CA ASN A 48 -12.39 -8.36 13.81
C ASN A 48 -12.12 -9.37 14.96
N GLY A 49 -11.33 -10.40 14.68
CA GLY A 49 -10.97 -11.42 15.65
C GLY A 49 -12.08 -12.45 15.96
N SER A 50 -13.13 -12.48 15.15
CA SER A 50 -14.21 -13.45 15.32
C SER A 50 -14.82 -13.83 13.96
N ASN A 51 -15.30 -15.05 13.84
CA ASN A 51 -16.09 -15.55 12.70
C ASN A 51 -17.51 -14.93 12.70
N SER A 52 -17.62 -13.67 13.03
CA SER A 52 -18.89 -12.98 13.16
C SER A 52 -18.97 -11.82 12.16
N LEU A 53 -20.13 -11.65 11.56
CA LEU A 53 -20.50 -10.50 10.74
C LEU A 53 -20.49 -9.15 11.51
N SER A 54 -19.95 -9.12 12.72
CA SER A 54 -19.92 -7.94 13.60
C SER A 54 -18.69 -7.04 13.39
N GLY A 55 -17.92 -7.24 12.32
CA GLY A 55 -16.86 -6.30 11.91
C GLY A 55 -17.40 -4.96 11.43
N PRO A 56 -16.52 -3.98 11.20
CA PRO A 56 -16.94 -2.73 10.59
C PRO A 56 -17.57 -3.05 9.22
N VAL A 57 -18.84 -2.73 9.10
CA VAL A 57 -19.59 -2.82 7.84
C VAL A 57 -19.51 -1.46 7.19
N LEU A 58 -19.14 -1.40 5.92
CA LEU A 58 -19.24 -0.15 5.17
C LEU A 58 -20.71 0.28 5.11
N VAL A 59 -20.96 1.54 5.45
CA VAL A 59 -22.31 2.10 5.41
C VAL A 59 -22.80 2.06 3.96
N GLU A 60 -24.10 1.82 3.78
CA GLU A 60 -24.75 1.85 2.48
C GLU A 60 -24.84 3.31 2.01
N GLU A 61 -23.80 3.73 1.30
CA GLU A 61 -23.77 4.99 0.58
C GLU A 61 -24.08 4.71 -0.90
N THR A 62 -24.47 5.74 -1.62
CA THR A 62 -24.73 5.62 -3.05
C THR A 62 -23.47 5.39 -3.88
N LEU A 63 -22.32 5.70 -3.30
CA LEU A 63 -20.97 5.52 -3.87
C LEU A 63 -19.99 5.20 -2.72
N PRO A 64 -18.98 4.33 -2.93
CA PRO A 64 -18.78 3.52 -4.15
C PRO A 64 -19.97 2.62 -4.53
N ASP A 65 -20.10 2.32 -5.83
CA ASP A 65 -20.98 1.21 -6.24
C ASP A 65 -20.26 -0.11 -5.95
N PHE A 66 -20.82 -0.91 -5.07
CA PHE A 66 -20.22 -2.16 -4.60
C PHE A 66 -20.67 -3.40 -5.41
N GLY A 67 -21.30 -3.20 -6.56
CA GLY A 67 -21.64 -4.27 -7.50
C GLY A 67 -22.36 -5.46 -6.86
N CYS A 68 -21.73 -6.63 -6.88
CA CYS A 68 -22.29 -7.87 -6.36
C CYS A 68 -22.22 -7.99 -4.83
N LEU A 69 -21.46 -7.13 -4.14
CA LEU A 69 -21.30 -7.18 -2.69
C LEU A 69 -22.47 -6.49 -1.99
N PHE A 70 -23.41 -7.27 -1.50
CA PHE A 70 -24.49 -6.77 -0.66
C PHE A 70 -23.95 -6.20 0.67
N PRO A 71 -24.70 -5.30 1.37
CA PRO A 71 -24.24 -4.71 2.62
C PRO A 71 -23.68 -5.72 3.64
N GLN A 72 -24.30 -6.91 3.74
CA GLN A 72 -23.89 -7.95 4.68
C GLN A 72 -22.54 -8.60 4.33
N LEU A 73 -22.07 -8.46 3.09
CA LEU A 73 -20.77 -8.98 2.61
C LEU A 73 -19.66 -7.94 2.71
N ARG A 74 -19.97 -6.67 2.99
CA ARG A 74 -19.01 -5.56 3.10
C ARG A 74 -18.40 -5.48 4.49
N VAL A 75 -17.90 -6.60 5.00
CA VAL A 75 -17.35 -6.73 6.36
C VAL A 75 -15.83 -6.83 6.32
N ASN A 76 -15.17 -6.20 7.28
CA ASN A 76 -13.71 -6.20 7.39
C ASN A 76 -13.03 -5.86 6.05
N PRO A 77 -13.38 -4.74 5.41
CA PRO A 77 -12.85 -4.39 4.11
C PRO A 77 -11.35 -4.05 4.19
N THR A 78 -10.60 -4.45 3.18
CA THR A 78 -9.23 -4.02 2.96
C THR A 78 -9.12 -3.47 1.55
N TRP A 79 -8.56 -2.26 1.42
CA TRP A 79 -8.41 -1.57 0.16
C TRP A 79 -7.01 -1.77 -0.40
N TYR A 80 -6.96 -2.11 -1.68
CA TYR A 80 -5.75 -2.34 -2.44
C TYR A 80 -5.82 -1.61 -3.78
N PHE A 81 -4.69 -1.48 -4.45
CA PHE A 81 -4.63 -1.09 -5.85
C PHE A 81 -3.60 -1.93 -6.61
N LEU A 82 -3.87 -2.15 -7.89
CA LEU A 82 -2.92 -2.72 -8.85
C LEU A 82 -2.42 -1.59 -9.73
N LYS A 83 -1.12 -1.53 -9.98
CA LYS A 83 -0.52 -0.73 -11.04
C LYS A 83 0.01 -1.67 -12.11
N ILE A 84 -0.25 -1.35 -13.37
CA ILE A 84 0.22 -2.16 -14.49
C ILE A 84 1.67 -1.76 -14.81
N PHE A 85 2.56 -2.74 -14.78
CA PHE A 85 3.97 -2.56 -15.12
C PHE A 85 4.24 -2.89 -16.60
N THR A 86 3.63 -3.96 -17.13
CA THR A 86 3.71 -4.33 -18.54
C THR A 86 2.29 -4.50 -19.09
N SER A 87 2.02 -3.93 -20.25
CA SER A 87 0.71 -4.07 -20.90
C SER A 87 0.44 -5.51 -21.28
N GLY A 88 -0.83 -5.94 -21.19
CA GLY A 88 -1.28 -7.27 -21.56
C GLY A 88 -2.48 -7.75 -20.77
N ASP A 89 -2.81 -9.01 -20.91
CA ASP A 89 -3.91 -9.64 -20.18
C ASP A 89 -3.43 -10.14 -18.83
N LEU A 90 -4.21 -9.89 -17.80
CA LEU A 90 -3.99 -10.38 -16.44
C LEU A 90 -5.13 -11.34 -16.07
N ASN A 91 -4.77 -12.56 -15.74
CA ASN A 91 -5.68 -13.55 -15.18
C ASN A 91 -5.14 -13.90 -13.79
N LEU A 92 -5.69 -13.25 -12.77
CA LEU A 92 -5.18 -13.30 -11.41
C LEU A 92 -6.13 -14.07 -10.51
N LYS A 93 -5.61 -15.02 -9.77
CA LYS A 93 -6.36 -15.75 -8.74
C LYS A 93 -6.10 -15.15 -7.38
N LEU A 94 -7.15 -14.64 -6.77
CA LEU A 94 -7.15 -14.18 -5.38
C LEU A 94 -7.42 -15.37 -4.46
N ILE A 95 -6.52 -15.59 -3.52
CA ILE A 95 -6.63 -16.64 -2.53
C ILE A 95 -6.32 -16.08 -1.16
N SER A 96 -7.19 -16.32 -0.21
CA SER A 96 -7.00 -15.84 1.17
C SER A 96 -6.81 -16.97 2.16
N TYR A 97 -5.97 -16.70 3.15
CA TYR A 97 -5.59 -17.66 4.19
C TYR A 97 -5.67 -17.02 5.57
N THR A 98 -6.02 -17.81 6.56
CA THR A 98 -5.81 -17.44 7.97
C THR A 98 -4.32 -17.44 8.30
N SER A 99 -3.93 -16.88 9.44
CA SER A 99 -2.56 -16.92 9.95
C SER A 99 -1.99 -18.34 10.18
N ASN A 100 -2.83 -19.37 10.07
CA ASN A 100 -2.45 -20.79 10.15
C ASN A 100 -2.55 -21.50 8.78
N ASP A 101 -2.52 -20.78 7.68
CA ASP A 101 -2.56 -21.28 6.30
C ASP A 101 -3.83 -22.09 5.94
N VAL A 102 -4.94 -21.80 6.60
CA VAL A 102 -6.24 -22.38 6.24
C VAL A 102 -6.98 -21.43 5.31
N ARG A 103 -7.55 -21.94 4.20
CA ARG A 103 -8.36 -21.17 3.26
C ARG A 103 -9.44 -20.39 3.99
N MET A 104 -9.59 -19.13 3.60
CA MET A 104 -10.48 -18.17 4.23
C MET A 104 -11.47 -17.62 3.21
N ASP A 105 -12.72 -17.48 3.63
CA ASP A 105 -13.80 -16.90 2.84
C ASP A 105 -13.63 -15.37 2.75
N THR A 106 -13.27 -14.92 1.56
CA THR A 106 -13.14 -13.50 1.21
C THR A 106 -13.80 -13.27 -0.13
N ASP A 107 -14.44 -12.13 -0.27
CA ASP A 107 -15.04 -11.68 -1.53
C ASP A 107 -14.29 -10.45 -2.03
N PHE A 108 -14.41 -10.10 -3.31
CA PHE A 108 -13.78 -8.90 -3.84
C PHE A 108 -14.68 -8.12 -4.80
N ILE A 109 -14.32 -6.87 -4.98
CA ILE A 109 -14.75 -6.04 -6.09
C ILE A 109 -13.56 -5.20 -6.57
N ALA A 110 -13.49 -4.99 -7.89
CA ALA A 110 -12.44 -4.20 -8.52
C ALA A 110 -13.02 -3.19 -9.51
N TRP A 111 -12.39 -2.02 -9.56
CA TRP A 111 -12.74 -0.90 -10.44
C TRP A 111 -11.53 -0.44 -11.23
N GLY A 112 -11.74 0.07 -12.43
CA GLY A 112 -10.73 0.63 -13.32
C GLY A 112 -11.13 0.49 -14.79
N PRO A 113 -10.21 0.80 -15.74
CA PRO A 113 -8.90 1.40 -15.49
C PRO A 113 -8.96 2.89 -15.12
N PHE A 114 -7.99 3.32 -14.33
CA PHE A 114 -7.78 4.74 -14.01
C PHE A 114 -6.40 5.17 -14.48
N SER A 115 -6.28 6.43 -14.97
CA SER A 115 -4.97 7.06 -15.16
C SER A 115 -4.34 7.39 -13.79
N GLU A 116 -3.04 7.66 -13.78
CA GLU A 116 -2.33 8.07 -12.55
C GLU A 116 -2.96 9.31 -11.90
N ASP A 117 -3.33 10.32 -12.71
CA ASP A 117 -3.98 11.53 -12.18
C ASP A 117 -5.33 11.22 -11.55
N ALA A 118 -6.16 10.39 -12.19
CA ALA A 118 -7.47 9.98 -11.67
C ALA A 118 -7.31 9.12 -10.41
N PHE A 119 -6.37 8.17 -10.40
CA PHE A 119 -6.06 7.37 -9.22
C PHE A 119 -5.64 8.25 -8.04
N ASN A 120 -4.72 9.18 -8.24
CA ASN A 120 -4.27 10.11 -7.21
C ASN A 120 -5.42 10.98 -6.68
N GLU A 121 -6.35 11.40 -7.52
CA GLU A 121 -7.55 12.13 -7.10
C GLU A 121 -8.45 11.25 -6.21
N ILE A 122 -8.72 10.01 -6.63
CA ILE A 122 -9.52 9.03 -5.87
C ILE A 122 -8.91 8.79 -4.48
N ILE A 123 -7.60 8.53 -4.39
CA ILE A 123 -6.93 8.26 -3.13
C ILE A 123 -6.90 9.50 -2.23
N ASN A 124 -6.64 10.69 -2.78
CA ASN A 124 -6.60 11.92 -2.00
C ASN A 124 -7.97 12.35 -1.48
N ASN A 125 -9.04 12.17 -2.25
CA ASN A 125 -10.41 12.48 -1.83
C ASN A 125 -10.95 11.40 -0.87
N GLY A 126 -10.68 10.13 -1.16
CA GLY A 126 -11.08 8.99 -0.33
C GLY A 126 -12.59 8.76 -0.24
N ASP A 127 -13.39 9.45 -1.08
CA ASP A 127 -14.85 9.41 -1.04
C ASP A 127 -15.47 8.41 -2.05
N GLY A 128 -14.65 7.88 -2.97
CA GLY A 128 -15.06 6.85 -3.93
C GLY A 128 -16.07 7.32 -4.98
N GLN A 129 -16.15 8.61 -5.25
CA GLN A 129 -17.10 9.18 -6.24
C GLN A 129 -16.90 8.61 -7.65
N GLU A 130 -15.67 8.25 -8.01
CA GLU A 130 -15.29 7.69 -9.31
C GLU A 130 -15.50 6.17 -9.39
N LEU A 131 -15.72 5.51 -8.24
CA LEU A 131 -15.94 4.06 -8.15
C LEU A 131 -17.42 3.75 -8.42
N THR A 132 -17.81 3.86 -9.68
CA THR A 132 -19.20 3.70 -10.14
C THR A 132 -19.43 2.33 -10.79
N GLY A 133 -20.70 1.98 -11.04
CA GLY A 133 -21.04 0.74 -11.73
C GLY A 133 -20.39 0.59 -13.11
N ASP A 134 -20.15 1.71 -13.80
CA ASP A 134 -19.51 1.72 -15.13
C ASP A 134 -18.01 1.43 -15.08
N THR A 135 -17.38 1.62 -13.92
CA THR A 135 -15.95 1.34 -13.72
C THR A 135 -15.68 -0.03 -13.10
N ILE A 136 -16.71 -0.79 -12.70
CA ILE A 136 -16.53 -2.15 -12.18
C ILE A 136 -15.99 -3.07 -13.27
N ILE A 137 -14.83 -3.67 -13.04
CA ILE A 137 -14.22 -4.65 -13.95
C ILE A 137 -14.40 -6.09 -13.47
N GLY A 138 -14.63 -6.29 -12.18
CA GLY A 138 -14.85 -7.60 -11.59
C GLY A 138 -15.47 -7.51 -10.21
N CYS A 139 -16.30 -8.49 -9.90
CA CYS A 139 -16.90 -8.62 -8.58
C CYS A 139 -17.30 -10.07 -8.39
N GLU A 140 -16.72 -10.74 -7.41
CA GLU A 140 -17.02 -12.13 -7.09
C GLU A 140 -17.27 -12.33 -5.60
N LYS A 141 -18.07 -13.33 -5.31
CA LYS A 141 -18.39 -13.78 -3.96
C LYS A 141 -18.58 -15.29 -3.99
N SER A 142 -17.66 -16.01 -3.42
CA SER A 142 -17.76 -17.44 -3.25
C SER A 142 -18.45 -17.78 -1.93
N THR A 143 -19.33 -18.74 -1.95
CA THR A 143 -20.03 -19.22 -0.74
C THR A 143 -19.62 -20.65 -0.36
N SER A 144 -18.66 -21.21 -1.06
CA SER A 144 -18.21 -22.57 -0.88
C SER A 144 -16.74 -22.74 -1.23
N GLN A 145 -16.08 -23.68 -0.55
CA GLN A 145 -14.69 -24.00 -0.88
C GLN A 145 -14.54 -24.40 -2.36
N PRO A 146 -13.41 -24.02 -3.02
CA PRO A 146 -12.14 -23.64 -2.39
C PRO A 146 -11.96 -22.18 -1.94
N PHE A 147 -12.97 -21.29 -2.04
CA PHE A 147 -12.85 -19.84 -1.72
C PHE A 147 -11.71 -19.20 -2.54
N GLU A 148 -11.82 -19.26 -3.84
CA GLU A 148 -10.89 -18.69 -4.81
C GLU A 148 -11.70 -17.75 -5.70
N GLU A 149 -11.17 -16.56 -5.96
CA GLU A 149 -11.81 -15.55 -6.78
C GLU A 149 -10.91 -15.19 -7.98
N ASP A 150 -11.50 -14.93 -9.13
CA ASP A 150 -10.75 -14.59 -10.34
C ASP A 150 -10.86 -13.10 -10.67
N ILE A 151 -9.72 -12.41 -10.71
CA ILE A 151 -9.63 -11.02 -11.17
C ILE A 151 -9.09 -11.06 -12.60
N ILE A 152 -9.94 -10.74 -13.57
CA ILE A 152 -9.59 -10.77 -15.00
C ILE A 152 -9.57 -9.35 -15.54
N ILE A 153 -8.42 -8.95 -16.08
CA ILE A 153 -8.23 -7.66 -16.74
C ILE A 153 -7.71 -7.96 -18.16
N ASN A 154 -8.48 -7.60 -19.16
CA ASN A 154 -8.08 -7.78 -20.55
C ASN A 154 -7.50 -6.49 -21.11
N ASP A 155 -6.48 -6.62 -21.98
CA ASP A 155 -5.85 -5.49 -22.67
C ASP A 155 -5.39 -4.36 -21.73
N ALA A 156 -4.91 -4.70 -20.52
CA ALA A 156 -4.38 -3.71 -19.58
C ALA A 156 -3.21 -2.93 -20.21
N ILE A 157 -3.14 -1.63 -19.94
CA ILE A 157 -2.09 -0.75 -20.47
C ILE A 157 -1.13 -0.36 -19.34
N VAL A 158 0.17 -0.30 -19.64
CA VAL A 158 1.18 0.18 -18.68
C VAL A 158 0.77 1.51 -18.07
N ASP A 159 1.03 1.68 -16.76
CA ASP A 159 0.67 2.83 -15.94
C ASP A 159 -0.84 3.03 -15.69
N GLU A 160 -1.69 2.07 -16.06
CA GLU A 160 -3.07 2.02 -15.57
C GLU A 160 -3.11 1.53 -14.12
N TYR A 161 -4.10 2.06 -13.38
CA TYR A 161 -4.39 1.68 -12.00
C TYR A 161 -5.77 1.04 -11.90
N TYR A 162 -5.87 0.05 -11.02
CA TYR A 162 -7.12 -0.59 -10.66
C TYR A 162 -7.26 -0.61 -9.13
N ILE A 163 -8.42 -0.29 -8.62
CA ILE A 163 -8.71 -0.30 -7.19
C ILE A 163 -9.43 -1.60 -6.87
N VAL A 164 -8.99 -2.28 -5.82
CA VAL A 164 -9.54 -3.55 -5.38
C VAL A 164 -9.92 -3.44 -3.91
N MET A 165 -11.15 -3.80 -3.58
CA MET A 165 -11.57 -3.99 -2.20
C MET A 165 -11.80 -5.48 -1.96
N ILE A 166 -11.14 -6.02 -0.95
CA ILE A 166 -11.34 -7.39 -0.48
C ILE A 166 -12.10 -7.32 0.84
N THR A 167 -13.13 -8.13 0.99
CA THR A 167 -13.87 -8.26 2.25
C THR A 167 -13.56 -9.59 2.90
N ASN A 168 -13.34 -9.58 4.20
CA ASN A 168 -13.04 -10.79 4.97
C ASN A 168 -14.28 -11.24 5.74
N TYR A 169 -15.08 -12.10 5.10
CA TYR A 169 -16.31 -12.63 5.67
C TYR A 169 -16.04 -13.53 6.88
N SER A 170 -14.93 -14.28 6.87
CA SER A 170 -14.52 -15.12 7.97
C SER A 170 -14.21 -14.36 9.27
N GLY A 171 -13.80 -13.09 9.15
CA GLY A 171 -13.40 -12.26 10.29
C GLY A 171 -12.12 -12.71 11.03
N ASN A 172 -11.43 -13.70 10.49
CA ASN A 172 -10.16 -14.19 11.05
C ASN A 172 -8.99 -13.33 10.58
N GLU A 173 -7.96 -13.25 11.40
CA GLU A 173 -6.67 -12.71 11.00
C GLU A 173 -6.04 -13.57 9.90
N GLY A 174 -5.49 -12.91 8.87
CA GLY A 174 -4.88 -13.62 7.78
C GLY A 174 -4.36 -12.70 6.68
N TYR A 175 -4.13 -13.29 5.53
CA TYR A 175 -3.56 -12.61 4.36
C TYR A 175 -4.17 -13.13 3.07
N SER A 176 -4.08 -12.33 2.02
CA SER A 176 -4.38 -12.72 0.64
C SER A 176 -3.10 -12.87 -0.16
N THR A 177 -3.15 -13.73 -1.18
CA THR A 177 -2.15 -13.83 -2.25
C THR A 177 -2.83 -13.58 -3.58
N LEU A 178 -2.07 -13.10 -4.54
CA LEU A 178 -2.52 -12.91 -5.91
C LEU A 178 -1.63 -13.71 -6.84
N GLU A 179 -2.19 -14.74 -7.45
CA GLU A 179 -1.43 -15.69 -8.28
C GLU A 179 -1.76 -15.48 -9.77
N GLU A 180 -0.74 -15.23 -10.58
CA GLU A 180 -0.86 -15.18 -12.04
C GLU A 180 -1.21 -16.57 -12.59
N GLN A 181 -2.27 -16.66 -13.40
CA GLN A 181 -2.73 -17.92 -13.98
C GLN A 181 -2.29 -18.11 -15.45
N ASN A 182 -1.80 -17.05 -16.10
CA ASN A 182 -1.35 -17.08 -17.50
C ASN A 182 0.11 -16.61 -17.70
N PRO A 183 1.08 -16.96 -16.81
CA PRO A 183 2.43 -16.38 -16.83
C PRO A 183 3.23 -16.71 -18.09
N ASP A 184 2.88 -17.79 -18.79
CA ASP A 184 3.56 -18.23 -20.01
C ASP A 184 2.89 -17.74 -21.31
N ASP A 185 1.79 -17.00 -21.22
CA ASP A 185 1.11 -16.43 -22.38
C ASP A 185 1.93 -15.23 -22.89
N PRO A 186 2.25 -15.14 -24.19
CA PRO A 186 3.02 -14.04 -24.75
C PRO A 186 2.34 -12.67 -24.65
N ASN A 187 1.05 -12.62 -24.36
CA ASN A 187 0.28 -11.40 -24.15
C ASN A 187 0.05 -11.09 -22.66
N THR A 188 0.71 -11.79 -21.74
CA THR A 188 0.56 -11.55 -20.30
C THR A 188 1.08 -10.19 -19.90
N GLY A 189 0.23 -9.40 -19.23
CA GLY A 189 0.61 -8.20 -18.51
C GLY A 189 1.27 -8.54 -17.17
N THR A 190 1.89 -7.56 -16.54
CA THR A 190 2.43 -7.71 -15.17
C THR A 190 2.03 -6.53 -14.30
N THR A 191 1.94 -6.76 -13.01
CA THR A 191 1.68 -5.73 -12.02
C THR A 191 2.97 -5.25 -11.37
N ASP A 192 2.98 -4.02 -10.85
CA ASP A 192 4.08 -3.44 -10.13
C ASP A 192 3.93 -3.71 -8.62
N CYS A 193 4.93 -4.33 -8.03
CA CYS A 193 4.98 -4.61 -6.60
C CYS A 193 5.77 -3.53 -5.89
N PHE A 194 5.25 -2.32 -5.83
CA PHE A 194 5.91 -1.29 -5.03
C PHE A 194 5.93 -1.68 -3.56
N VAL A 195 7.10 -2.06 -3.10
CA VAL A 195 7.43 -1.96 -1.69
C VAL A 195 8.01 -0.56 -1.51
N ASN A 196 7.26 0.34 -0.90
CA ASN A 196 7.79 1.66 -0.56
C ASN A 196 8.87 1.50 0.51
N ASP A 197 10.13 1.58 0.09
CA ASP A 197 11.27 1.54 0.98
C ASP A 197 11.49 2.93 1.64
N ALA A 198 11.84 2.93 2.91
CA ALA A 198 12.12 4.18 3.60
C ALA A 198 13.41 4.81 3.06
N PRO A 199 13.43 6.15 2.84
CA PRO A 199 14.62 6.83 2.36
C PRO A 199 15.81 6.67 3.31
N THR A 200 16.99 6.64 2.77
CA THR A 200 18.24 6.50 3.51
C THR A 200 19.12 7.75 3.43
N ILE A 201 19.87 8.04 4.50
CA ILE A 201 20.92 9.06 4.46
C ILE A 201 22.20 8.39 3.97
N THR A 202 22.68 8.82 2.81
CA THR A 202 23.89 8.27 2.18
C THR A 202 25.15 9.04 2.52
N SER A 203 25.04 10.26 3.07
CA SER A 203 26.18 11.05 3.50
C SER A 203 26.73 10.59 4.85
N THR A 204 28.07 10.61 4.99
CA THR A 204 28.72 10.32 6.27
C THR A 204 28.80 11.58 7.11
N ALA A 205 28.33 11.51 8.37
CA ALA A 205 28.35 12.64 9.28
C ALA A 205 29.80 13.13 9.57
N VAL A 206 30.00 14.43 9.49
CA VAL A 206 31.25 15.06 9.90
C VAL A 206 31.22 15.25 11.43
N THR A 207 32.07 14.51 12.14
CA THR A 207 32.06 14.48 13.63
C THR A 207 33.11 15.39 14.27
N THR A 208 33.91 16.11 13.46
CA THR A 208 34.96 17.01 13.96
C THR A 208 34.68 18.43 13.50
N ALA A 209 34.86 19.39 14.41
CA ALA A 209 34.77 20.81 14.12
C ALA A 209 35.98 21.52 14.74
N THR A 210 36.40 22.63 14.12
CA THR A 210 37.48 23.49 14.61
C THR A 210 36.90 24.78 15.16
N GLU A 211 37.37 25.23 16.29
CA GLU A 211 36.95 26.52 16.90
C GLU A 211 37.18 27.67 15.90
N ASP A 212 36.22 28.58 15.83
CA ASP A 212 36.19 29.76 14.94
C ASP A 212 36.16 29.47 13.45
N ILE A 213 35.92 28.23 13.02
CA ILE A 213 35.67 27.85 11.62
C ILE A 213 34.21 27.43 11.43
N ALA A 214 33.57 27.99 10.42
CA ALA A 214 32.21 27.60 10.10
C ALA A 214 32.12 26.09 9.81
N TYR A 215 31.24 25.39 10.54
CA TYR A 215 30.93 23.99 10.29
C TYR A 215 29.88 23.87 9.21
N THR A 216 30.15 23.06 8.20
CA THR A 216 29.20 22.74 7.15
C THR A 216 29.13 21.22 6.95
N TYR A 217 27.93 20.71 6.86
CA TYR A 217 27.67 19.32 6.49
C TYR A 217 26.56 19.28 5.45
N THR A 218 26.84 18.67 4.32
CA THR A 218 25.84 18.46 3.26
C THR A 218 25.24 17.06 3.45
N ILE A 219 23.94 17.02 3.72
CA ILE A 219 23.18 15.77 3.83
C ILE A 219 22.85 15.34 2.40
N THR A 220 23.18 14.09 2.05
CA THR A 220 22.70 13.42 0.85
C THR A 220 21.79 12.27 1.24
N THR A 221 20.69 12.11 0.52
CA THR A 221 19.70 11.07 0.74
C THR A 221 19.47 10.35 -0.57
N GLU A 222 19.06 9.09 -0.47
CA GLU A 222 18.63 8.27 -1.58
C GLU A 222 17.36 7.53 -1.17
N ASP A 223 16.42 7.46 -2.09
CA ASP A 223 15.23 6.65 -1.99
C ASP A 223 15.25 5.65 -3.14
N VAL A 224 15.07 4.36 -2.82
CA VAL A 224 15.19 3.27 -3.81
C VAL A 224 14.04 3.33 -4.81
N ASP A 225 12.87 3.82 -4.36
CA ASP A 225 11.66 3.94 -5.17
C ASP A 225 11.63 5.23 -5.99
N GLY A 226 12.60 6.14 -5.75
CA GLY A 226 12.73 7.43 -6.43
C GLY A 226 11.86 8.53 -5.83
N ASP A 227 11.33 8.31 -4.63
CA ASP A 227 10.47 9.28 -3.94
C ASP A 227 11.20 10.56 -3.56
N VAL A 228 10.44 11.65 -3.47
CA VAL A 228 10.98 12.95 -3.07
C VAL A 228 11.25 12.97 -1.56
N VAL A 229 12.54 12.93 -1.19
CA VAL A 229 12.94 12.92 0.20
C VAL A 229 12.91 14.33 0.80
N THR A 230 12.17 14.51 1.88
CA THR A 230 12.21 15.74 2.69
C THR A 230 13.04 15.55 3.93
N VAL A 231 14.07 16.39 4.11
CA VAL A 231 14.95 16.37 5.29
C VAL A 231 14.55 17.49 6.24
N SER A 232 14.33 17.16 7.51
CA SER A 232 14.12 18.14 8.59
C SER A 232 15.14 17.95 9.69
N ALA A 233 15.52 19.05 10.35
CA ALA A 233 16.44 19.03 11.50
C ALA A 233 15.81 19.73 12.70
N THR A 234 15.95 19.11 13.88
CA THR A 234 15.49 19.68 15.14
C THR A 234 16.66 19.79 16.14
N GLY A 235 16.59 20.69 17.11
CA GLY A 235 17.64 20.83 18.14
C GLY A 235 18.90 21.51 17.63
N LEU A 236 18.82 22.34 16.59
CA LEU A 236 19.94 23.12 16.12
C LEU A 236 20.37 24.15 17.22
N PRO A 237 21.70 24.37 17.42
CA PRO A 237 22.18 25.39 18.34
C PRO A 237 21.78 26.78 17.81
N SER A 238 21.47 27.69 18.76
CA SER A 238 21.17 29.11 18.48
C SER A 238 22.46 29.90 18.33
#